data_4e8c1e6aa2016650a8bcbd2876dd7313
#
_entry.id   4e8c1e6aa2016650a8bcbd2876dd7313
#
_cell.length_a   1.000
_cell.length_b   1.000
_cell.length_c   1.000
_cell.angle_alpha   90.00
_cell.angle_beta   90.00
_cell.angle_gamma   90.00
#
_symmetry.space_group_name_H-M   'P 1'
#
loop_
_entity.id
_entity.type
_entity.pdbx_description
1 polymer ?
#
loop_
_entity_poly.entity_id
_entity_poly.type
_entity_poly.pdbx_seq_one_letter_code
_entity_poly.pdbx_strand_id
1 'polypeptide(L)'
;MFRRHFWSIFIFSAFPVYADSCIELVPHRNQLPMPGIFLELELESACILESGVYRLSTNLTRSNTTTISQAKSSRNSRLIIDHEREEITVKVEAGLGSGWGLNIRLRYLKDWEGDWDHFMRQFHHVTGLPYESRKVRPDGEFLYFQNTNDDCPSVPDKPNESCIWIEETQKGNGDYVVSLGKQHGAFLGSSEVKWSTRLVYKHPSADDLPTISSGKRDYGISTAAEGSGVWWDRNVQWLVNLGLVHAGETEHTLYEQNRTFFSGGGGVSTSFNDDWTLSIQNLIASPRYHAPGLELKGMNQWQSILAVGVFYHLKYQSLMLAFTEDLFTNHSEDFSLIFSWKGQFGK
;
A
#
# COMPACT_ATOMS: atom_id res chain seq x y z
N MET A 1 -3.27 -38.62 -0.92
CA MET A 1 -4.55 -38.77 -1.63
C MET A 1 -5.46 -37.61 -1.24
N PHE A 2 -5.24 -36.42 -1.81
CA PHE A 2 -6.15 -35.27 -1.70
C PHE A 2 -6.39 -34.73 -3.09
N ARG A 3 -7.59 -35.01 -3.61
CA ARG A 3 -8.09 -34.65 -4.93
C ARG A 3 -8.79 -33.29 -4.87
N ARG A 4 -8.41 -32.42 -5.83
CA ARG A 4 -9.29 -31.62 -6.72
C ARG A 4 -10.63 -31.15 -6.13
N HIS A 5 -10.79 -29.82 -6.09
CA HIS A 5 -11.92 -29.06 -6.65
C HIS A 5 -11.82 -27.60 -6.18
N PHE A 6 -11.24 -26.73 -6.99
CA PHE A 6 -11.49 -25.29 -6.92
C PHE A 6 -11.34 -24.69 -8.33
N TRP A 7 -12.31 -25.01 -9.20
CA TRP A 7 -12.56 -24.21 -10.40
C TRP A 7 -14.07 -24.07 -10.52
N SER A 8 -14.66 -23.13 -9.75
CA SER A 8 -15.99 -22.62 -10.05
C SER A 8 -15.79 -21.37 -10.90
N ILE A 9 -15.90 -21.55 -12.19
CA ILE A 9 -15.95 -20.46 -13.17
C ILE A 9 -17.23 -19.67 -12.88
N PHE A 10 -17.09 -18.46 -12.36
CA PHE A 10 -18.17 -17.49 -12.30
C PHE A 10 -18.48 -16.99 -13.71
N ILE A 11 -19.51 -17.55 -14.36
CA ILE A 11 -20.09 -16.98 -15.56
C ILE A 11 -20.97 -15.80 -15.13
N PHE A 12 -20.45 -14.60 -15.22
CA PHE A 12 -21.24 -13.40 -15.03
C PHE A 12 -21.90 -12.97 -16.36
N SER A 13 -23.23 -12.84 -16.32
CA SER A 13 -24.02 -12.28 -17.41
C SER A 13 -23.64 -10.84 -17.71
N ALA A 14 -23.52 -10.51 -19.00
CA ALA A 14 -23.08 -9.22 -19.49
C ALA A 14 -24.15 -8.12 -19.23
N PHE A 15 -23.79 -7.11 -18.45
CA PHE A 15 -24.50 -5.84 -18.36
C PHE A 15 -23.69 -4.74 -19.06
N PRO A 16 -24.35 -3.77 -19.74
CA PRO A 16 -23.65 -2.69 -20.39
C PRO A 16 -23.02 -1.76 -19.34
N VAL A 17 -21.73 -1.51 -19.46
CA VAL A 17 -20.99 -0.56 -18.61
C VAL A 17 -20.41 0.53 -19.51
N TYR A 18 -20.60 1.77 -19.11
CA TYR A 18 -19.97 2.93 -19.71
C TYR A 18 -18.48 2.92 -19.42
N ALA A 19 -17.67 3.33 -20.39
CA ALA A 19 -16.26 3.56 -20.19
C ALA A 19 -16.08 4.61 -19.07
N ASP A 20 -15.43 4.22 -17.99
CA ASP A 20 -15.19 5.09 -16.84
C ASP A 20 -14.17 6.16 -17.27
N SER A 21 -14.58 7.42 -17.26
CA SER A 21 -13.69 8.55 -17.58
C SER A 21 -12.74 8.90 -16.41
N CYS A 22 -12.54 8.01 -15.49
CA CYS A 22 -11.76 8.20 -14.29
C CYS A 22 -10.36 7.62 -14.46
N ILE A 23 -9.39 8.23 -13.78
CA ILE A 23 -8.00 7.78 -13.87
C ILE A 23 -7.82 6.35 -13.37
N GLU A 24 -7.02 5.56 -14.08
CA GLU A 24 -6.59 4.23 -13.64
C GLU A 24 -5.43 4.36 -12.66
N LEU A 25 -5.58 3.73 -11.49
CA LEU A 25 -4.62 3.80 -10.40
C LEU A 25 -4.09 2.43 -10.01
N VAL A 26 -2.80 2.35 -9.79
CA VAL A 26 -2.14 1.20 -9.17
C VAL A 26 -2.52 1.19 -7.68
N PRO A 27 -3.19 0.15 -7.18
CA PRO A 27 -3.49 0.03 -5.75
C PRO A 27 -2.22 -0.37 -5.00
N HIS A 28 -1.51 0.60 -4.46
CA HIS A 28 -0.28 0.36 -3.72
C HIS A 28 -0.27 1.09 -2.38
N ARG A 29 0.52 0.55 -1.47
CA ARG A 29 0.75 1.06 -0.13
C ARG A 29 2.14 0.63 0.34
N ASN A 30 2.61 1.23 1.43
CA ASN A 30 3.85 0.79 2.05
C ASN A 30 3.73 -0.65 2.57
N GLN A 31 4.64 -1.51 2.16
CA GLN A 31 4.70 -2.92 2.54
C GLN A 31 5.64 -3.19 3.72
N LEU A 32 6.38 -2.18 4.22
CA LEU A 32 7.16 -2.33 5.45
C LEU A 32 6.27 -2.67 6.65
N PRO A 33 6.65 -3.62 7.51
CA PRO A 33 5.85 -4.03 8.66
C PRO A 33 5.48 -2.87 9.58
N MET A 34 6.44 -2.04 9.95
CA MET A 34 6.21 -0.96 10.91
C MET A 34 5.24 0.12 10.40
N PRO A 35 5.48 0.78 9.25
CA PRO A 35 4.52 1.75 8.76
C PRO A 35 3.25 1.10 8.19
N GLY A 36 3.35 -0.11 7.68
CA GLY A 36 2.26 -0.83 7.02
C GLY A 36 1.14 -1.31 7.95
N ILE A 37 1.33 -1.33 9.27
CA ILE A 37 0.28 -1.69 10.24
C ILE A 37 -0.71 -0.55 10.50
N PHE A 38 -0.39 0.67 10.14
CA PHE A 38 -1.29 1.82 10.27
C PHE A 38 -2.21 1.98 9.06
N LEU A 39 -3.24 2.81 9.24
CA LEU A 39 -4.04 3.26 8.11
C LEU A 39 -3.17 4.04 7.14
N GLU A 40 -3.11 3.61 5.89
CA GLU A 40 -2.55 4.36 4.80
C GLU A 40 -3.65 4.77 3.84
N LEU A 41 -3.66 6.05 3.50
CA LEU A 41 -4.57 6.60 2.51
C LEU A 41 -3.93 6.38 1.13
N GLU A 42 -4.30 5.28 0.48
CA GLU A 42 -3.91 5.02 -0.90
C GLU A 42 -4.42 6.13 -1.83
N LEU A 43 -3.80 6.27 -2.99
CA LEU A 43 -4.34 7.17 -4.00
C LEU A 43 -5.68 6.63 -4.49
N GLU A 44 -6.69 7.47 -4.44
CA GLU A 44 -8.06 7.12 -4.87
C GLU A 44 -8.57 8.17 -5.86
N SER A 45 -9.20 7.71 -6.95
CA SER A 45 -9.83 8.57 -7.94
C SER A 45 -10.85 9.51 -7.29
N ALA A 46 -10.95 10.73 -7.78
CA ALA A 46 -12.01 11.66 -7.38
C ALA A 46 -13.40 11.22 -7.83
N CYS A 47 -13.48 10.29 -8.78
CA CYS A 47 -14.73 9.71 -9.23
C CYS A 47 -15.36 8.82 -8.16
N ILE A 48 -16.67 8.96 -7.99
CA ILE A 48 -17.50 8.05 -7.20
C ILE A 48 -18.44 7.32 -8.16
N LEU A 49 -18.65 6.03 -7.95
CA LEU A 49 -19.53 5.21 -8.77
C LEU A 49 -20.96 5.73 -8.77
N GLU A 50 -21.65 5.59 -9.87
CA GLU A 50 -23.08 5.94 -9.99
C GLU A 50 -23.93 5.02 -9.09
N SER A 51 -25.13 5.48 -8.77
CA SER A 51 -26.08 4.72 -7.95
C SER A 51 -26.41 3.37 -8.57
N GLY A 52 -26.22 2.30 -7.79
CA GLY A 52 -26.48 0.92 -8.22
C GLY A 52 -25.35 0.30 -9.02
N VAL A 53 -24.21 0.98 -9.16
CA VAL A 53 -22.98 0.42 -9.73
C VAL A 53 -22.08 -0.07 -8.60
N TYR A 54 -21.50 -1.24 -8.78
CA TYR A 54 -20.56 -1.89 -7.87
C TYR A 54 -19.27 -2.22 -8.58
N ARG A 55 -18.18 -2.12 -7.88
CA ARG A 55 -16.84 -2.54 -8.37
C ARG A 55 -16.22 -3.49 -7.36
N LEU A 56 -15.72 -4.61 -7.86
CA LEU A 56 -14.93 -5.55 -7.11
C LEU A 56 -13.52 -5.57 -7.67
N SER A 57 -12.52 -5.45 -6.82
CA SER A 57 -11.13 -5.65 -7.23
C SER A 57 -10.42 -6.60 -6.27
N THR A 58 -9.49 -7.36 -6.82
CA THR A 58 -8.60 -8.24 -6.08
C THR A 58 -7.17 -7.95 -6.51
N ASN A 59 -6.31 -7.68 -5.54
CA ASN A 59 -4.90 -7.41 -5.76
C ASN A 59 -4.08 -8.48 -5.06
N LEU A 60 -3.08 -8.99 -5.75
CA LEU A 60 -2.01 -9.80 -5.18
C LEU A 60 -0.74 -8.96 -5.26
N THR A 61 -0.16 -8.65 -4.10
CA THR A 61 1.10 -7.94 -3.99
C THR A 61 2.13 -8.88 -3.39
N ARG A 62 3.31 -8.92 -4.00
CA ARG A 62 4.48 -9.55 -3.41
C ARG A 62 5.60 -8.54 -3.35
N SER A 63 6.18 -8.37 -2.16
CA SER A 63 7.25 -7.41 -1.89
C SER A 63 8.43 -8.07 -1.23
N ASN A 64 9.61 -7.51 -1.46
CA ASN A 64 10.83 -7.88 -0.78
C ASN A 64 11.43 -6.64 -0.12
N THR A 65 11.93 -6.80 1.09
CA THR A 65 12.48 -5.70 1.87
C THR A 65 13.65 -6.15 2.72
N THR A 66 14.73 -5.36 2.69
CA THR A 66 15.82 -5.47 3.65
C THR A 66 16.24 -4.09 4.13
N THR A 67 15.95 -3.79 5.38
CA THR A 67 16.31 -2.52 6.01
C THR A 67 17.13 -2.79 7.26
N ILE A 68 18.30 -2.14 7.36
CA ILE A 68 19.15 -2.16 8.53
C ILE A 68 19.43 -0.71 8.93
N SER A 69 19.00 -0.34 10.12
CA SER A 69 19.25 0.98 10.70
C SER A 69 19.89 0.84 12.07
N GLN A 70 20.90 1.65 12.33
CA GLN A 70 21.61 1.70 13.60
C GLN A 70 21.74 3.14 14.07
N ALA A 71 21.58 3.36 15.37
CA ALA A 71 21.76 4.69 15.93
C ALA A 71 23.22 5.15 15.87
N LYS A 72 23.44 6.42 15.55
CA LYS A 72 24.78 7.02 15.60
C LYS A 72 25.30 7.18 17.02
N SER A 73 24.41 7.44 17.97
CA SER A 73 24.74 7.74 19.36
C SER A 73 24.83 6.50 20.25
N SER A 74 24.24 5.39 19.81
CA SER A 74 24.25 4.13 20.55
C SER A 74 24.51 2.99 19.56
N ARG A 75 25.59 2.24 19.76
CA ARG A 75 25.89 1.06 18.91
C ARG A 75 24.84 -0.04 19.05
N ASN A 76 23.97 0.07 20.03
CA ASN A 76 23.10 -1.00 20.48
C ASN A 76 21.65 -0.80 20.09
N SER A 77 21.24 0.41 19.73
CA SER A 77 19.89 0.63 19.16
C SER A 77 19.89 0.28 17.69
N ARG A 78 19.10 -0.72 17.32
CA ARG A 78 19.03 -1.26 15.95
C ARG A 78 17.61 -1.53 15.53
N LEU A 79 17.37 -1.35 14.24
CA LEU A 79 16.22 -1.88 13.53
C LEU A 79 16.72 -2.76 12.39
N ILE A 80 16.26 -3.99 12.34
CA ILE A 80 16.51 -4.90 11.23
C ILE A 80 15.15 -5.40 10.75
N ILE A 81 14.88 -5.22 9.47
CA ILE A 81 13.73 -5.77 8.78
C ILE A 81 14.27 -6.51 7.58
N ASP A 82 14.06 -7.81 7.52
CA ASP A 82 14.44 -8.68 6.41
C ASP A 82 13.33 -9.68 6.19
N HIS A 83 12.53 -9.47 5.14
CA HIS A 83 11.38 -10.30 4.86
C HIS A 83 10.86 -10.17 3.43
N GLU A 84 10.12 -11.16 3.00
CA GLU A 84 9.16 -11.04 1.92
C GLU A 84 7.74 -11.00 2.46
N ARG A 85 6.91 -10.20 1.82
CA ARG A 85 5.48 -10.09 2.13
C ARG A 85 4.64 -10.49 0.92
N GLU A 86 3.65 -11.33 1.16
CA GLU A 86 2.54 -11.56 0.25
C GLU A 86 1.28 -10.93 0.85
N GLU A 87 0.60 -10.08 0.08
CA GLU A 87 -0.67 -9.47 0.46
C GLU A 87 -1.73 -9.74 -0.59
N ILE A 88 -2.86 -10.28 -0.16
CA ILE A 88 -4.08 -10.35 -0.96
C ILE A 88 -5.05 -9.30 -0.42
N THR A 89 -5.44 -8.36 -1.27
CA THR A 89 -6.43 -7.34 -0.95
C THR A 89 -7.69 -7.55 -1.79
N VAL A 90 -8.85 -7.58 -1.14
CA VAL A 90 -10.17 -7.54 -1.78
C VAL A 90 -10.82 -6.20 -1.45
N LYS A 91 -11.22 -5.46 -2.47
CA LYS A 91 -11.88 -4.15 -2.35
C LYS A 91 -13.25 -4.21 -3.02
N VAL A 92 -14.28 -3.77 -2.29
CA VAL A 92 -15.65 -3.61 -2.79
C VAL A 92 -16.01 -2.13 -2.73
N GLU A 93 -16.43 -1.58 -3.85
CA GLU A 93 -16.90 -0.20 -3.97
C GLU A 93 -18.35 -0.19 -4.42
N ALA A 94 -19.16 0.70 -3.85
CA ALA A 94 -20.57 0.85 -4.18
C ALA A 94 -20.97 2.31 -4.35
N GLY A 95 -21.63 2.62 -5.44
CA GLY A 95 -22.27 3.92 -5.65
C GLY A 95 -23.60 4.00 -4.91
N LEU A 96 -23.74 4.96 -3.99
CA LEU A 96 -24.94 5.15 -3.17
C LEU A 96 -25.90 6.21 -3.73
N GLY A 97 -25.52 6.88 -4.81
CA GLY A 97 -26.28 7.97 -5.40
C GLY A 97 -25.93 9.35 -4.86
N SER A 98 -26.35 10.38 -5.58
CA SER A 98 -26.07 11.79 -5.26
C SER A 98 -24.56 12.08 -5.02
N GLY A 99 -23.67 11.34 -5.68
CA GLY A 99 -22.23 11.46 -5.54
C GLY A 99 -21.66 10.85 -4.23
N TRP A 100 -22.42 10.05 -3.51
CA TRP A 100 -21.93 9.27 -2.37
C TRP A 100 -21.47 7.88 -2.80
N GLY A 101 -20.42 7.39 -2.17
CA GLY A 101 -19.90 6.04 -2.37
C GLY A 101 -19.33 5.44 -1.09
N LEU A 102 -19.46 4.13 -1.01
CA LEU A 102 -18.91 3.31 0.07
C LEU A 102 -17.79 2.42 -0.51
N ASN A 103 -16.72 2.26 0.25
CA ASN A 103 -15.63 1.36 -0.08
C ASN A 103 -15.28 0.52 1.16
N ILE A 104 -15.13 -0.78 0.97
CA ILE A 104 -14.69 -1.73 2.01
C ILE A 104 -13.48 -2.47 1.46
N ARG A 105 -12.42 -2.54 2.26
CA ARG A 105 -11.17 -3.23 1.92
C ARG A 105 -10.85 -4.26 2.99
N LEU A 106 -10.56 -5.47 2.53
CA LEU A 106 -10.17 -6.62 3.34
C LEU A 106 -8.79 -7.08 2.87
N ARG A 107 -7.93 -7.46 3.80
CA ARG A 107 -6.56 -7.88 3.50
C ARG A 107 -6.24 -9.18 4.19
N TYR A 108 -5.41 -10.00 3.54
CA TYR A 108 -4.73 -11.14 4.13
C TYR A 108 -3.24 -11.00 3.82
N LEU A 109 -2.40 -11.11 4.84
CA LEU A 109 -0.96 -10.91 4.74
C LEU A 109 -0.21 -12.15 5.22
N LYS A 110 0.96 -12.37 4.61
CA LYS A 110 1.95 -13.35 5.03
C LYS A 110 3.34 -12.72 4.92
N ASP A 111 4.02 -12.64 6.04
CA ASP A 111 5.44 -12.24 6.14
C ASP A 111 6.28 -13.48 6.41
N TRP A 112 7.32 -13.70 5.63
CA TRP A 112 8.09 -14.92 5.64
C TRP A 112 9.50 -14.70 5.08
N GLU A 113 10.34 -15.76 5.09
CA GLU A 113 11.72 -15.74 4.60
C GLU A 113 11.84 -15.47 3.09
N GLY A 114 10.84 -15.86 2.31
CA GLY A 114 10.79 -15.65 0.88
C GLY A 114 11.75 -16.49 0.04
N ASP A 115 11.78 -16.16 -1.27
CA ASP A 115 12.66 -16.79 -2.27
C ASP A 115 13.12 -15.81 -3.38
N TRP A 116 12.84 -14.50 -3.22
CA TRP A 116 13.16 -13.48 -4.22
C TRP A 116 14.51 -12.80 -4.03
N ASP A 117 15.26 -13.08 -2.98
CA ASP A 117 16.53 -12.42 -2.67
C ASP A 117 17.52 -12.45 -3.82
N HIS A 118 17.64 -13.61 -4.49
CA HIS A 118 18.51 -13.74 -5.64
C HIS A 118 18.04 -12.88 -6.83
N PHE A 119 16.73 -12.87 -7.10
CA PHE A 119 16.13 -12.03 -8.13
C PHE A 119 16.34 -10.56 -7.83
N MET A 120 16.13 -10.13 -6.59
CA MET A 120 16.29 -8.75 -6.16
C MET A 120 17.73 -8.27 -6.33
N ARG A 121 18.72 -9.07 -5.95
CA ARG A 121 20.13 -8.72 -6.21
C ARG A 121 20.44 -8.53 -7.67
N GLN A 122 19.92 -9.41 -8.54
CA GLN A 122 20.12 -9.27 -9.98
C GLN A 122 19.41 -8.03 -10.55
N PHE A 123 18.18 -7.76 -10.11
CA PHE A 123 17.41 -6.60 -10.51
C PHE A 123 18.15 -5.29 -10.19
N HIS A 124 18.57 -5.11 -8.93
CA HIS A 124 19.32 -3.92 -8.52
C HIS A 124 20.70 -3.81 -9.22
N HIS A 125 21.36 -4.93 -9.45
CA HIS A 125 22.62 -4.93 -10.21
C HIS A 125 22.43 -4.45 -11.65
N VAL A 126 21.36 -4.85 -12.33
CA VAL A 126 21.08 -4.47 -13.72
C VAL A 126 20.56 -3.03 -13.80
N THR A 127 19.72 -2.60 -12.87
CA THR A 127 19.11 -1.26 -12.87
C THR A 127 20.01 -0.19 -12.26
N GLY A 128 21.02 -0.57 -11.48
CA GLY A 128 21.89 0.35 -10.75
C GLY A 128 21.22 1.01 -9.53
N LEU A 129 20.07 0.51 -9.10
CA LEU A 129 19.38 0.98 -7.90
C LEU A 129 20.14 0.56 -6.63
N PRO A 130 20.08 1.35 -5.53
CA PRO A 130 20.74 1.02 -4.27
C PRO A 130 20.18 -0.24 -3.62
N TYR A 131 21.02 -1.12 -3.07
CA TYR A 131 20.60 -2.30 -2.31
C TYR A 131 21.62 -2.71 -1.21
N GLU A 132 22.17 -1.72 -0.53
CA GLU A 132 23.32 -1.97 0.37
C GLU A 132 22.98 -2.86 1.56
N SER A 133 21.77 -2.75 2.11
CA SER A 133 21.32 -3.59 3.24
C SER A 133 21.27 -5.07 2.87
N ARG A 134 20.86 -5.39 1.65
CA ARG A 134 20.79 -6.78 1.15
C ARG A 134 22.16 -7.46 0.99
N LYS A 135 23.24 -6.69 0.85
CA LYS A 135 24.60 -7.25 0.72
C LYS A 135 25.14 -7.91 1.99
N VAL A 136 24.58 -7.53 3.13
CA VAL A 136 25.08 -7.96 4.46
C VAL A 136 24.14 -8.96 5.15
N ARG A 137 23.03 -9.31 4.52
CA ARG A 137 22.07 -10.31 5.01
C ARG A 137 22.14 -11.58 4.17
N PRO A 138 22.04 -12.76 4.79
CA PRO A 138 21.89 -14.03 4.08
C PRO A 138 20.58 -14.07 3.29
N ASP A 139 20.50 -14.94 2.29
CA ASP A 139 19.28 -15.20 1.54
C ASP A 139 18.35 -16.14 2.32
N GLY A 140 17.04 -15.96 2.15
CA GLY A 140 16.02 -16.84 2.71
C GLY A 140 15.95 -16.73 4.23
N GLU A 141 16.15 -15.55 4.79
CA GLU A 141 15.93 -15.27 6.21
C GLU A 141 14.72 -14.37 6.41
N PHE A 142 14.01 -14.59 7.52
CA PHE A 142 13.00 -13.69 8.02
C PHE A 142 13.45 -13.15 9.37
N LEU A 143 13.56 -11.84 9.49
CA LEU A 143 13.88 -11.17 10.74
C LEU A 143 13.17 -9.83 10.85
N TYR A 144 12.40 -9.68 11.91
CA TYR A 144 11.90 -8.38 12.37
C TYR A 144 12.45 -8.13 13.77
N PHE A 145 13.37 -7.19 13.87
CA PHE A 145 14.09 -6.90 15.11
C PHE A 145 14.12 -5.42 15.41
N GLN A 146 13.70 -5.07 16.62
CA GLN A 146 13.82 -3.73 17.19
C GLN A 146 14.53 -3.81 18.55
N ASN A 147 15.42 -2.87 18.78
CA ASN A 147 16.13 -2.72 20.03
C ASN A 147 16.38 -1.23 20.31
N THR A 148 16.20 -0.78 21.55
CA THR A 148 16.44 0.60 21.98
C THR A 148 17.63 0.74 22.92
N ASN A 149 18.15 -0.35 23.49
CA ASN A 149 19.29 -0.35 24.44
C ASN A 149 20.09 -1.65 24.38
N ASP A 150 21.13 -1.74 25.23
CA ASP A 150 22.07 -2.87 25.31
C ASP A 150 21.50 -4.14 25.98
N ASP A 151 20.33 -4.05 26.58
CA ASP A 151 19.77 -5.12 27.41
C ASP A 151 19.00 -6.17 26.62
N CYS A 152 19.11 -6.13 25.30
CA CYS A 152 18.51 -7.15 24.44
C CYS A 152 19.29 -8.46 24.56
N PRO A 153 18.66 -9.55 25.02
CA PRO A 153 19.34 -10.83 25.11
C PRO A 153 19.79 -11.30 23.73
N SER A 154 20.96 -11.92 23.67
CA SER A 154 21.50 -12.49 22.44
C SER A 154 20.75 -13.75 21.94
N VAL A 155 19.70 -14.16 22.65
CA VAL A 155 18.88 -15.35 22.36
C VAL A 155 17.39 -14.99 22.48
N PRO A 156 16.54 -15.39 21.51
CA PRO A 156 15.13 -14.95 21.39
C PRO A 156 14.17 -15.44 22.49
N ASP A 157 14.61 -16.27 23.44
CA ASP A 157 13.73 -16.97 24.39
C ASP A 157 13.02 -16.09 25.43
N LYS A 158 13.34 -14.82 25.51
CA LYS A 158 12.63 -13.89 26.42
C LYS A 158 12.56 -12.49 25.80
N PRO A 159 11.48 -12.13 25.12
CA PRO A 159 11.21 -10.74 24.80
C PRO A 159 11.17 -9.95 26.11
N ASN A 160 11.99 -8.93 26.24
CA ASN A 160 11.91 -7.96 27.32
C ASN A 160 11.32 -6.64 26.76
N GLU A 161 10.96 -5.72 27.65
CA GLU A 161 10.38 -4.42 27.29
C GLU A 161 11.28 -3.57 26.35
N SER A 162 12.52 -4.00 26.12
CA SER A 162 13.54 -3.30 25.32
C SER A 162 13.79 -3.95 23.96
N CYS A 163 13.14 -5.08 23.65
CA CYS A 163 13.39 -5.85 22.42
C CYS A 163 12.09 -6.39 21.82
N ILE A 164 11.99 -6.27 20.51
CA ILE A 164 11.04 -7.04 19.69
C ILE A 164 11.88 -7.91 18.75
N TRP A 165 11.62 -9.22 18.76
CA TRP A 165 12.36 -10.18 17.95
C TRP A 165 11.40 -11.22 17.38
N ILE A 166 11.26 -11.26 16.06
CA ILE A 166 10.39 -12.18 15.34
C ILE A 166 11.19 -12.79 14.19
N GLU A 167 11.33 -14.11 14.22
CA GLU A 167 12.00 -14.93 13.17
C GLU A 167 11.05 -15.94 12.53
N GLU A 168 9.83 -16.04 13.05
CA GLU A 168 8.84 -16.97 12.55
C GLU A 168 7.88 -16.30 11.58
N THR A 169 7.49 -17.02 10.53
CA THR A 169 6.47 -16.58 9.57
C THR A 169 5.23 -16.04 10.29
N GLN A 170 4.86 -14.81 9.98
CA GLN A 170 3.63 -14.17 10.44
C GLN A 170 2.59 -14.24 9.32
N LYS A 171 1.37 -14.60 9.64
CA LYS A 171 0.26 -14.61 8.66
C LYS A 171 -1.08 -14.41 9.34
N GLY A 172 -1.96 -13.66 8.67
CA GLY A 172 -3.29 -13.41 9.21
C GLY A 172 -4.08 -12.40 8.40
N ASN A 173 -5.30 -12.16 8.86
CA ASN A 173 -6.11 -11.10 8.30
C ASN A 173 -5.54 -9.74 8.73
N GLY A 174 -5.32 -8.86 7.78
CA GLY A 174 -5.01 -7.47 8.06
C GLY A 174 -6.25 -6.70 8.51
N ASP A 175 -6.05 -5.45 8.91
CA ASP A 175 -7.12 -4.60 9.39
C ASP A 175 -8.16 -4.31 8.30
N TYR A 176 -9.43 -4.22 8.69
CA TYR A 176 -10.51 -3.82 7.80
C TYR A 176 -10.50 -2.30 7.62
N VAL A 177 -10.67 -1.85 6.38
CA VAL A 177 -10.77 -0.43 6.08
C VAL A 177 -12.10 -0.15 5.42
N VAL A 178 -12.83 0.83 5.96
CA VAL A 178 -14.09 1.33 5.40
C VAL A 178 -13.94 2.80 5.09
N SER A 179 -14.37 3.23 3.91
CA SER A 179 -14.41 4.65 3.56
C SER A 179 -15.76 5.07 3.02
N LEU A 180 -16.20 6.25 3.41
CA LEU A 180 -17.37 6.93 2.89
C LEU A 180 -16.91 8.16 2.11
N GLY A 181 -17.18 8.17 0.81
CA GLY A 181 -16.76 9.23 -0.10
C GLY A 181 -17.93 10.10 -0.56
N LYS A 182 -17.63 11.37 -0.82
CA LYS A 182 -18.54 12.33 -1.44
C LYS A 182 -17.82 13.02 -2.59
N GLN A 183 -18.34 12.85 -3.81
CA GLN A 183 -17.95 13.65 -4.96
C GLN A 183 -18.73 14.97 -4.92
N HIS A 184 -18.04 16.05 -5.15
CA HIS A 184 -18.59 17.40 -5.15
C HIS A 184 -18.78 17.90 -6.59
N GLY A 185 -19.40 19.06 -6.73
CA GLY A 185 -19.57 19.73 -8.01
C GLY A 185 -18.25 20.29 -8.58
N ALA A 186 -18.35 21.33 -9.40
CA ALA A 186 -17.20 21.96 -10.05
C ALA A 186 -16.10 22.37 -9.05
N PHE A 187 -14.87 22.03 -9.35
CA PHE A 187 -13.72 22.46 -8.57
C PHE A 187 -13.24 23.85 -9.03
N LEU A 188 -13.19 24.82 -8.13
CA LEU A 188 -12.82 26.22 -8.42
C LEU A 188 -13.53 26.81 -9.64
N GLY A 189 -14.79 26.39 -9.88
CA GLY A 189 -15.57 26.84 -11.02
C GLY A 189 -15.36 26.09 -12.33
N SER A 190 -14.42 25.13 -12.39
CA SER A 190 -14.19 24.28 -13.55
C SER A 190 -14.99 22.98 -13.46
N SER A 191 -15.81 22.69 -14.47
CA SER A 191 -16.52 21.41 -14.60
C SER A 191 -15.62 20.26 -15.09
N GLU A 192 -14.44 20.57 -15.57
CA GLU A 192 -13.49 19.57 -16.10
C GLU A 192 -12.68 18.89 -15.01
N VAL A 193 -12.59 19.50 -13.81
CA VAL A 193 -11.89 18.93 -12.66
C VAL A 193 -12.91 18.34 -11.70
N LYS A 194 -12.87 17.03 -11.55
CA LYS A 194 -13.63 16.29 -10.54
C LYS A 194 -12.91 16.38 -9.21
N TRP A 195 -13.64 16.47 -8.10
CA TRP A 195 -13.05 16.37 -6.79
C TRP A 195 -13.97 15.68 -5.79
N SER A 196 -13.37 15.03 -4.81
CA SER A 196 -14.08 14.29 -3.78
C SER A 196 -13.37 14.38 -2.43
N THR A 197 -14.14 14.16 -1.36
CA THR A 197 -13.60 13.96 -0.02
C THR A 197 -14.03 12.60 0.50
N ARG A 198 -13.19 11.98 1.35
CA ARG A 198 -13.47 10.68 1.98
C ARG A 198 -13.14 10.72 3.46
N LEU A 199 -14.02 10.12 4.25
CA LEU A 199 -13.75 9.73 5.62
C LEU A 199 -13.38 8.25 5.62
N VAL A 200 -12.28 7.92 6.26
CA VAL A 200 -11.71 6.56 6.25
C VAL A 200 -11.55 6.07 7.69
N TYR A 201 -11.96 4.86 7.91
CA TYR A 201 -11.86 4.19 9.21
C TYR A 201 -11.18 2.84 9.06
N LYS A 202 -10.17 2.58 9.90
CA LYS A 202 -9.52 1.28 10.03
C LYS A 202 -9.96 0.63 11.33
N HIS A 203 -10.47 -0.61 11.23
CA HIS A 203 -10.82 -1.45 12.35
C HIS A 203 -9.79 -2.58 12.49
N PRO A 204 -9.19 -2.78 13.67
CA PRO A 204 -8.29 -3.89 13.90
C PRO A 204 -9.06 -5.20 13.81
N SER A 205 -8.54 -6.16 13.04
CA SER A 205 -9.14 -7.47 12.83
C SER A 205 -8.18 -8.60 13.12
N ALA A 206 -6.88 -8.32 13.09
CA ALA A 206 -5.86 -9.30 13.38
C ALA A 206 -5.66 -9.41 14.89
N ASP A 207 -5.48 -10.62 15.34
CA ASP A 207 -4.98 -10.89 16.67
C ASP A 207 -3.52 -10.45 16.71
N ASP A 208 -3.19 -9.57 17.59
CA ASP A 208 -1.88 -9.20 18.16
C ASP A 208 -0.60 -9.61 17.37
N LEU A 209 -0.62 -9.41 16.05
CA LEU A 209 0.49 -9.76 15.15
C LEU A 209 1.26 -8.48 14.75
N PRO A 210 2.45 -8.23 15.31
CA PRO A 210 3.17 -6.97 15.20
C PRO A 210 3.49 -6.50 13.79
N THR A 211 3.60 -7.43 12.82
CA THR A 211 3.92 -7.08 11.44
C THR A 211 2.68 -6.89 10.56
N ILE A 212 1.51 -7.31 11.03
CA ILE A 212 0.25 -7.38 10.25
C ILE A 212 -0.74 -6.30 10.64
N SER A 213 -0.89 -6.02 11.95
CA SER A 213 -1.85 -5.07 12.50
C SER A 213 -1.25 -4.24 13.63
N SER A 214 -1.70 -2.99 13.77
CA SER A 214 -1.39 -2.21 14.97
C SER A 214 -2.25 -2.59 16.18
N GLY A 215 -3.26 -3.45 16.03
CA GLY A 215 -4.25 -3.75 17.06
C GLY A 215 -5.14 -2.57 17.45
N LYS A 216 -5.02 -1.43 16.77
CA LYS A 216 -5.69 -0.17 17.15
C LYS A 216 -6.54 0.38 15.99
N ARG A 217 -7.49 1.25 16.33
CA ARG A 217 -8.36 1.96 15.40
C ARG A 217 -7.64 3.20 14.87
N ASP A 218 -7.76 3.45 13.57
CA ASP A 218 -7.25 4.65 12.94
C ASP A 218 -8.36 5.35 12.18
N TYR A 219 -8.22 6.66 12.04
CA TYR A 219 -9.17 7.53 11.35
C TYR A 219 -8.42 8.37 10.32
N GLY A 220 -9.00 8.53 9.15
CA GLY A 220 -8.43 9.33 8.09
C GLY A 220 -9.46 10.21 7.40
N ILE A 221 -8.97 11.31 6.86
CA ILE A 221 -9.69 12.14 5.91
C ILE A 221 -8.81 12.39 4.71
N SER A 222 -9.36 12.24 3.51
CA SER A 222 -8.64 12.55 2.27
C SER A 222 -9.48 13.39 1.33
N THR A 223 -8.81 14.11 0.45
CA THR A 223 -9.40 14.78 -0.70
C THR A 223 -8.63 14.40 -1.95
N ALA A 224 -9.36 14.22 -3.05
CA ALA A 224 -8.81 13.93 -4.36
C ALA A 224 -9.32 14.95 -5.37
N ALA A 225 -8.44 15.39 -6.25
CA ALA A 225 -8.80 16.15 -7.44
C ALA A 225 -8.21 15.46 -8.67
N GLU A 226 -9.02 15.26 -9.70
CA GLU A 226 -8.57 14.68 -10.97
C GLU A 226 -9.14 15.40 -12.17
N GLY A 227 -8.40 15.37 -13.25
CA GLY A 227 -8.81 15.96 -14.51
C GLY A 227 -8.09 15.31 -15.68
N SER A 228 -8.39 15.81 -16.87
CA SER A 228 -7.74 15.34 -18.10
C SER A 228 -7.24 16.52 -18.93
N GLY A 229 -6.28 16.24 -19.78
CA GLY A 229 -5.71 17.20 -20.72
C GLY A 229 -5.08 16.47 -21.91
N VAL A 230 -4.65 17.22 -22.90
CA VAL A 230 -3.90 16.68 -24.04
C VAL A 230 -2.44 17.06 -23.89
N TRP A 231 -1.55 16.05 -23.93
CA TRP A 231 -0.10 16.23 -23.91
C TRP A 231 0.54 15.36 -25.00
N TRP A 232 1.27 15.97 -25.93
CA TRP A 232 1.85 15.31 -27.11
C TRP A 232 0.83 14.46 -27.89
N ASP A 233 -0.32 15.05 -28.22
CA ASP A 233 -1.42 14.41 -28.95
C ASP A 233 -2.02 13.17 -28.23
N ARG A 234 -1.75 13.00 -26.94
CA ARG A 234 -2.31 11.94 -26.10
C ARG A 234 -3.22 12.51 -25.04
N ASN A 235 -4.32 11.84 -24.80
CA ASN A 235 -5.14 12.13 -23.63
C ASN A 235 -4.40 11.65 -22.38
N VAL A 236 -4.12 12.59 -21.49
CA VAL A 236 -3.49 12.32 -20.19
C VAL A 236 -4.46 12.69 -19.09
N GLN A 237 -4.71 11.75 -18.21
CA GLN A 237 -5.43 11.99 -16.96
C GLN A 237 -4.43 12.25 -15.85
N TRP A 238 -4.78 13.10 -14.91
CA TRP A 238 -3.96 13.41 -13.75
C TRP A 238 -4.78 13.37 -12.46
N LEU A 239 -4.10 13.08 -11.36
CA LEU A 239 -4.68 13.02 -10.01
C LEU A 239 -3.74 13.69 -9.02
N VAL A 240 -4.32 14.37 -8.04
CA VAL A 240 -3.69 14.77 -6.79
C VAL A 240 -4.55 14.32 -5.62
N ASN A 241 -3.92 13.74 -4.62
CA ASN A 241 -4.56 13.22 -3.41
C ASN A 241 -3.84 13.78 -2.18
N LEU A 242 -4.60 14.28 -1.21
CA LEU A 242 -4.07 14.81 0.05
C LEU A 242 -4.91 14.26 1.20
N GLY A 243 -4.26 13.90 2.31
CA GLY A 243 -4.99 13.40 3.45
C GLY A 243 -4.20 13.44 4.75
N LEU A 244 -4.93 13.29 5.83
CA LEU A 244 -4.43 13.20 7.19
C LEU A 244 -4.96 11.93 7.84
N VAL A 245 -4.13 11.28 8.61
CA VAL A 245 -4.46 10.10 9.41
C VAL A 245 -4.19 10.41 10.86
N HIS A 246 -5.12 10.01 11.73
CA HIS A 246 -4.92 9.91 13.16
C HIS A 246 -4.95 8.43 13.55
N ALA A 247 -3.80 7.90 13.95
CA ALA A 247 -3.60 6.51 14.28
C ALA A 247 -3.72 6.26 15.79
N GLY A 248 -4.24 5.09 16.14
CA GLY A 248 -4.20 4.59 17.51
C GLY A 248 -2.76 4.26 17.92
N GLU A 249 -2.47 4.39 19.20
CA GLU A 249 -1.16 4.08 19.77
C GLU A 249 -0.98 2.56 19.85
N THR A 250 0.05 2.03 19.18
CA THR A 250 0.36 0.60 19.17
C THR A 250 1.43 0.24 20.20
N GLU A 251 1.34 -0.99 20.69
CA GLU A 251 2.37 -1.60 21.56
C GLU A 251 3.42 -2.39 20.76
N HIS A 252 3.24 -2.48 19.42
CA HIS A 252 4.11 -3.25 18.51
C HIS A 252 5.35 -2.50 18.04
N THR A 253 5.75 -1.46 18.76
CA THR A 253 6.97 -0.71 18.48
C THR A 253 7.61 -0.22 19.77
N LEU A 254 8.93 -0.15 19.77
CA LEU A 254 9.72 0.45 20.83
C LEU A 254 9.98 1.96 20.59
N TYR A 255 9.52 2.49 19.48
CA TYR A 255 9.75 3.88 19.09
C TYR A 255 8.52 4.74 19.33
N GLU A 256 8.75 6.00 19.68
CA GLU A 256 7.69 6.97 19.85
C GLU A 256 6.91 7.17 18.54
N GLN A 257 5.61 7.04 18.60
CA GLN A 257 4.72 7.11 17.44
C GLN A 257 4.22 8.54 17.19
N ASN A 258 4.33 9.01 15.97
CA ASN A 258 3.60 10.17 15.48
C ASN A 258 2.14 9.75 15.21
N ARG A 259 1.24 10.09 16.11
CA ARG A 259 -0.17 9.67 16.00
C ARG A 259 -0.93 10.37 14.86
N THR A 260 -0.45 11.52 14.44
CA THR A 260 -1.06 12.23 13.30
C THR A 260 -0.02 12.44 12.22
N PHE A 261 -0.31 11.95 11.03
CA PHE A 261 0.60 12.03 9.90
C PHE A 261 -0.14 12.31 8.59
N PHE A 262 0.60 12.91 7.66
CA PHE A 262 0.16 13.18 6.30
C PHE A 262 0.33 11.93 5.42
N SER A 263 -0.63 11.72 4.51
CA SER A 263 -0.54 10.75 3.42
C SER A 263 -1.18 11.34 2.18
N GLY A 264 -0.52 11.26 1.04
CA GLY A 264 -1.02 11.82 -0.20
C GLY A 264 -0.10 11.51 -1.36
N GLY A 265 -0.31 12.16 -2.48
CA GLY A 265 0.50 11.96 -3.68
C GLY A 265 -0.23 12.37 -4.94
N GLY A 266 0.26 11.88 -6.05
CA GLY A 266 -0.32 12.16 -7.35
C GLY A 266 0.07 11.14 -8.40
N GLY A 267 -0.59 11.20 -9.53
CA GLY A 267 -0.31 10.31 -10.64
C GLY A 267 -0.81 10.85 -11.97
N VAL A 268 -0.30 10.25 -13.02
CA VAL A 268 -0.72 10.46 -14.39
C VAL A 268 -1.01 9.13 -15.06
N SER A 269 -1.96 9.12 -15.96
CA SER A 269 -2.35 7.93 -16.72
C SER A 269 -2.60 8.32 -18.17
N THR A 270 -2.18 7.49 -19.11
CA THR A 270 -2.41 7.69 -20.54
C THR A 270 -2.72 6.38 -21.22
N SER A 271 -3.74 6.40 -22.09
CA SER A 271 -4.09 5.24 -22.92
C SER A 271 -3.31 5.26 -24.23
N PHE A 272 -2.71 4.13 -24.58
CA PHE A 272 -2.05 3.95 -25.89
C PHE A 272 -3.05 3.63 -26.99
N ASN A 273 -4.09 2.89 -26.63
CA ASN A 273 -5.25 2.53 -27.45
C ASN A 273 -6.41 2.20 -26.51
N ASP A 274 -7.51 1.66 -27.04
CA ASP A 274 -8.72 1.35 -26.28
C ASP A 274 -8.50 0.25 -25.22
N ASP A 275 -7.48 -0.60 -25.41
CA ASP A 275 -7.23 -1.77 -24.55
C ASP A 275 -6.13 -1.52 -23.52
N TRP A 276 -5.21 -0.60 -23.74
CA TRP A 276 -4.01 -0.47 -22.92
C TRP A 276 -3.82 0.93 -22.33
N THR A 277 -3.61 0.99 -21.02
CA THR A 277 -3.33 2.22 -20.28
C THR A 277 -2.06 2.06 -19.44
N LEU A 278 -1.20 3.06 -19.46
CA LEU A 278 -0.04 3.21 -18.55
C LEU A 278 -0.42 4.17 -17.44
N SER A 279 -0.09 3.84 -16.21
CA SER A 279 -0.20 4.74 -15.06
C SER A 279 1.14 4.85 -14.34
N ILE A 280 1.50 6.07 -13.98
CA ILE A 280 2.68 6.39 -13.18
C ILE A 280 2.20 7.25 -12.02
N GLN A 281 2.53 6.87 -10.80
CA GLN A 281 2.07 7.57 -9.61
C GLN A 281 3.10 7.52 -8.48
N ASN A 282 3.03 8.49 -7.59
CA ASN A 282 3.87 8.57 -6.42
C ASN A 282 3.01 8.79 -5.16
N LEU A 283 3.19 7.93 -4.17
CA LEU A 283 2.60 8.03 -2.84
C LEU A 283 3.63 8.62 -1.89
N ILE A 284 3.23 9.62 -1.13
CA ILE A 284 4.08 10.32 -0.16
C ILE A 284 3.42 10.27 1.21
N ALA A 285 4.19 9.95 2.24
CA ALA A 285 3.70 10.02 3.61
C ALA A 285 4.75 10.64 4.54
N SER A 286 4.27 11.39 5.54
CA SER A 286 5.14 11.92 6.58
C SER A 286 5.55 10.82 7.58
N PRO A 287 6.63 11.04 8.36
CA PRO A 287 7.11 10.04 9.32
C PRO A 287 6.04 9.59 10.30
N ARG A 288 5.96 8.28 10.53
CA ARG A 288 5.06 7.68 11.52
C ARG A 288 5.68 7.48 12.89
N TYR A 289 7.00 7.62 12.97
CA TYR A 289 7.75 7.47 14.20
C TYR A 289 8.64 8.67 14.45
N HIS A 290 8.83 8.97 15.72
CA HIS A 290 9.79 9.93 16.19
C HIS A 290 10.84 9.18 17.01
N ALA A 291 12.09 9.19 16.56
CA ALA A 291 13.19 8.53 17.25
C ALA A 291 14.36 9.50 17.38
N PRO A 292 14.33 10.40 18.39
CA PRO A 292 15.40 11.35 18.60
C PRO A 292 16.69 10.59 18.92
N GLY A 293 17.76 10.86 18.15
CA GLY A 293 19.05 10.21 18.33
C GLY A 293 19.23 8.87 17.62
N LEU A 294 18.17 8.28 17.07
CA LEU A 294 18.23 7.15 16.17
C LEU A 294 18.13 7.68 14.73
N GLU A 295 19.21 7.61 13.97
CA GLU A 295 19.08 7.68 12.52
C GLU A 295 18.47 6.36 12.01
N LEU A 296 17.22 6.16 12.34
CA LEU A 296 16.40 5.17 11.66
C LEU A 296 16.12 5.73 10.26
N LYS A 297 17.07 5.52 9.35
CA LYS A 297 16.97 5.96 7.95
C LYS A 297 15.70 5.47 7.25
N GLY A 298 14.76 4.89 7.90
CA GLY A 298 13.58 4.33 7.38
C GLY A 298 12.29 4.76 8.05
N MET A 299 12.33 5.28 9.26
CA MET A 299 11.11 5.41 10.05
C MET A 299 10.77 6.84 10.44
N ASN A 300 11.77 7.73 10.52
CA ASN A 300 11.62 9.11 10.95
C ASN A 300 11.73 10.14 9.81
N GLN A 301 11.63 9.70 8.56
CA GLN A 301 11.70 10.57 7.38
C GLN A 301 10.44 10.40 6.51
N TRP A 302 10.30 11.28 5.54
CA TRP A 302 9.24 11.18 4.53
C TRP A 302 9.43 9.93 3.68
N GLN A 303 8.32 9.28 3.39
CA GLN A 303 8.26 8.14 2.47
C GLN A 303 7.88 8.64 1.08
N SER A 304 8.39 7.98 0.05
CA SER A 304 8.04 8.26 -1.34
C SER A 304 8.11 6.96 -2.13
N ILE A 305 6.96 6.45 -2.54
CA ILE A 305 6.82 5.18 -3.27
C ILE A 305 6.38 5.51 -4.69
N LEU A 306 7.23 5.22 -5.66
CA LEU A 306 6.87 5.27 -7.07
C LEU A 306 6.17 3.97 -7.46
N ALA A 307 5.06 4.07 -8.18
CA ALA A 307 4.39 2.93 -8.79
C ALA A 307 4.21 3.16 -10.29
N VAL A 308 4.50 2.12 -11.07
CA VAL A 308 4.27 2.09 -12.51
C VAL A 308 3.47 0.86 -12.86
N GLY A 309 2.32 1.05 -13.51
CA GLY A 309 1.41 -0.03 -13.86
C GLY A 309 0.89 0.05 -15.29
N VAL A 310 0.69 -1.10 -15.88
CA VAL A 310 0.06 -1.27 -17.19
C VAL A 310 -1.25 -2.00 -17.01
N PHE A 311 -2.32 -1.42 -17.55
CA PHE A 311 -3.66 -1.95 -17.50
C PHE A 311 -4.04 -2.50 -18.88
N TYR A 312 -4.69 -3.66 -18.86
CA TYR A 312 -5.34 -4.25 -20.01
C TYR A 312 -6.85 -4.26 -19.79
N HIS A 313 -7.58 -3.53 -20.62
CA HIS A 313 -9.02 -3.38 -20.52
C HIS A 313 -9.74 -4.43 -21.34
N LEU A 314 -10.65 -5.11 -20.67
CA LEU A 314 -11.68 -5.96 -21.24
C LEU A 314 -13.02 -5.20 -21.09
N LYS A 315 -14.03 -5.59 -21.83
CA LYS A 315 -15.32 -4.86 -21.87
C LYS A 315 -15.89 -4.43 -20.49
N TYR A 316 -15.74 -5.24 -19.46
CA TYR A 316 -16.28 -5.01 -18.10
C TYR A 316 -15.27 -5.26 -17.01
N GLN A 317 -14.04 -5.51 -17.37
CA GLN A 317 -12.99 -5.90 -16.46
C GLN A 317 -11.68 -5.25 -16.89
N SER A 318 -10.76 -5.13 -15.96
CA SER A 318 -9.38 -4.82 -16.30
C SER A 318 -8.42 -5.72 -15.52
N LEU A 319 -7.32 -6.03 -16.16
CA LEU A 319 -6.16 -6.67 -15.55
C LEU A 319 -5.05 -5.63 -15.44
N MET A 320 -4.26 -5.70 -14.41
CA MET A 320 -3.12 -4.80 -14.23
C MET A 320 -1.90 -5.59 -13.76
N LEU A 321 -0.77 -5.24 -14.30
CA LEU A 321 0.54 -5.59 -13.77
C LEU A 321 1.28 -4.30 -13.43
N ALA A 322 1.79 -4.21 -12.21
CA ALA A 322 2.54 -3.04 -11.76
C ALA A 322 3.73 -3.44 -10.90
N PHE A 323 4.68 -2.51 -10.78
CA PHE A 323 5.73 -2.59 -9.79
C PHE A 323 5.80 -1.29 -8.98
N THR A 324 6.33 -1.39 -7.77
CA THR A 324 6.63 -0.24 -6.91
C THR A 324 8.08 -0.27 -6.49
N GLU A 325 8.65 0.92 -6.23
CA GLU A 325 10.04 1.10 -5.86
C GLU A 325 10.19 2.33 -4.96
N ASP A 326 11.04 2.21 -3.95
CA ASP A 326 11.49 3.33 -3.12
C ASP A 326 12.73 3.99 -3.76
N LEU A 327 12.51 4.99 -4.61
CA LEU A 327 13.61 5.61 -5.36
C LEU A 327 14.49 6.56 -4.52
N PHE A 328 14.00 7.07 -3.40
CA PHE A 328 14.65 8.21 -2.74
C PHE A 328 14.86 8.06 -1.25
N THR A 329 14.23 7.06 -0.62
CA THR A 329 14.08 7.08 0.83
C THR A 329 14.45 5.73 1.36
N ASN A 330 14.80 4.84 1.58
CA ASN A 330 14.92 3.54 2.29
C ASN A 330 13.81 3.38 3.36
N HIS A 331 12.58 3.85 3.05
CA HIS A 331 11.48 3.97 4.02
C HIS A 331 10.23 3.21 3.61
N SER A 332 10.31 2.52 2.51
CA SER A 332 9.31 1.58 2.01
C SER A 332 10.00 0.26 1.62
N GLU A 333 9.26 -0.64 1.05
CA GLU A 333 9.79 -1.87 0.45
C GLU A 333 10.80 -1.55 -0.65
N ASP A 334 11.84 -2.40 -0.77
CA ASP A 334 12.83 -2.25 -1.84
C ASP A 334 12.19 -2.45 -3.21
N PHE A 335 11.21 -3.34 -3.29
CA PHE A 335 10.50 -3.64 -4.53
C PHE A 335 9.19 -4.36 -4.24
N SER A 336 8.13 -4.05 -5.00
CA SER A 336 6.93 -4.90 -5.03
C SER A 336 6.44 -5.15 -6.45
N LEU A 337 5.87 -6.32 -6.66
CA LEU A 337 5.12 -6.67 -7.86
C LEU A 337 3.65 -6.80 -7.50
N ILE A 338 2.78 -6.17 -8.29
CA ILE A 338 1.35 -6.14 -8.05
C ILE A 338 0.63 -6.68 -9.27
N PHE A 339 -0.18 -7.71 -9.08
CA PHE A 339 -1.17 -8.15 -10.04
C PHE A 339 -2.56 -7.81 -9.55
N SER A 340 -3.39 -7.20 -10.41
CA SER A 340 -4.75 -6.82 -10.05
C SER A 340 -5.76 -7.27 -11.11
N TRP A 341 -6.90 -7.68 -10.63
CA TRP A 341 -8.13 -7.83 -11.41
C TRP A 341 -9.19 -6.88 -10.87
N LYS A 342 -9.92 -6.22 -11.75
CA LYS A 342 -11.02 -5.33 -11.42
C LYS A 342 -12.21 -5.64 -12.32
N GLY A 343 -13.39 -5.80 -11.74
CA GLY A 343 -14.67 -5.98 -12.44
C GLY A 343 -15.71 -4.99 -11.96
N GLN A 344 -16.53 -4.49 -12.88
CA GLN A 344 -17.61 -3.56 -12.58
C GLN A 344 -18.96 -4.19 -12.94
N PHE A 345 -19.94 -4.01 -12.06
CA PHE A 345 -21.25 -4.64 -12.13
C PHE A 345 -22.35 -3.61 -11.80
N GLY A 346 -23.56 -3.88 -12.24
CA GLY A 346 -24.71 -3.01 -11.99
C GLY A 346 -25.23 -2.36 -13.27
N LYS A 347 -26.11 -1.37 -13.11
CA LYS A 347 -26.85 -0.76 -14.24
C LYS A 347 -25.96 -0.03 -15.20
#